data_9dfa1ec4882bbdd22989c753ba1592ed
#
_entry.id   9dfa1ec4882bbdd22989c753ba1592ed
#
_cell.length_a   1.000
_cell.length_b   1.000
_cell.length_c   1.000
_cell.angle_alpha   90.00
_cell.angle_beta   90.00
_cell.angle_gamma   90.00
#
_symmetry.space_group_name_H-M   'P 1'
#
loop_
_entity.id
_entity.type
_entity.pdbx_description
1 polymer ?
#
loop_
_entity_poly.entity_id
_entity_poly.type
_entity_poly.pdbx_seq_one_letter_code
_entity_poly.pdbx_strand_id
1 'polypeptide(L)'
;GKRELDNMPFGLSEQDLNKHTFVCGLTGSGKTTTIKKILIEAKKPFLVIESAKKEYRNIAVAPTVYTLGKPEMNAPKINPFYIMPGVSPQVHIDYLKDLFNASFSFYGPMPYILEKCLHTIYRNKGWDLTLGYHPMIAKTDSRTDFFKTEYAKTQYAKQSHKYIFPTMQELK
;
A
#
# COMPACT_ATOMS: atom_id res chain seq x y z
N GLY A 1 -9.65 -2.71 -30.26
CA GLY A 1 -10.06 -4.07 -30.60
C GLY A 1 -11.34 -4.09 -31.41
N LYS A 2 -11.70 -5.25 -31.92
CA LYS A 2 -12.98 -5.49 -32.60
C LYS A 2 -13.72 -6.62 -31.90
N ARG A 3 -15.03 -6.56 -31.88
CA ARG A 3 -15.86 -7.68 -31.39
C ARG A 3 -15.85 -8.81 -32.40
N GLU A 4 -15.76 -10.05 -31.95
CA GLU A 4 -15.78 -11.24 -32.83
C GLU A 4 -17.12 -11.43 -33.55
N LEU A 5 -18.24 -10.99 -32.93
CA LEU A 5 -19.60 -11.21 -33.45
C LEU A 5 -20.01 -10.26 -34.58
N ASP A 6 -19.51 -9.04 -34.61
CA ASP A 6 -19.99 -8.01 -35.53
C ASP A 6 -18.89 -7.15 -36.17
N ASN A 7 -17.64 -7.48 -35.89
CA ASN A 7 -16.46 -6.75 -36.38
C ASN A 7 -16.43 -5.26 -35.97
N MET A 8 -17.33 -4.82 -35.09
CA MET A 8 -17.43 -3.45 -34.64
C MET A 8 -16.24 -3.06 -33.74
N PRO A 9 -15.73 -1.85 -33.80
CA PRO A 9 -14.67 -1.39 -32.94
C PRO A 9 -15.14 -1.43 -31.48
N PHE A 10 -14.32 -2.05 -30.61
CA PHE A 10 -14.57 -2.12 -29.17
C PHE A 10 -13.54 -1.28 -28.42
N GLY A 11 -14.02 -0.40 -27.57
CA GLY A 11 -13.20 0.42 -26.68
C GLY A 11 -13.77 0.41 -25.26
N LEU A 12 -12.91 0.69 -24.28
CA LEU A 12 -13.29 0.97 -22.90
C LEU A 12 -13.33 2.49 -22.72
N SER A 13 -14.40 2.99 -22.12
CA SER A 13 -14.49 4.40 -21.74
C SER A 13 -13.72 4.65 -20.45
N GLU A 14 -13.43 5.91 -20.13
CA GLU A 14 -12.84 6.27 -18.83
C GLU A 14 -13.73 5.84 -17.64
N GLN A 15 -15.04 5.87 -17.81
CA GLN A 15 -15.99 5.42 -16.79
C GLN A 15 -15.90 3.90 -16.53
N ASP A 16 -15.61 3.13 -17.58
CA ASP A 16 -15.42 1.67 -17.44
C ASP A 16 -14.13 1.34 -16.69
N LEU A 17 -13.08 2.16 -16.82
CA LEU A 17 -11.82 1.99 -16.10
C LEU A 17 -11.93 2.31 -14.60
N ASN A 18 -13.00 2.97 -14.16
CA ASN A 18 -13.28 3.20 -12.73
C ASN A 18 -13.98 1.99 -12.07
N LYS A 19 -14.30 0.96 -12.84
CA LYS A 19 -14.93 -0.28 -12.36
C LYS A 19 -13.90 -1.40 -12.27
N HIS A 20 -14.18 -2.40 -11.44
CA HIS A 20 -13.37 -3.60 -11.41
C HIS A 20 -13.48 -4.35 -12.73
N THR A 21 -12.33 -4.70 -13.30
CA THR A 21 -12.25 -5.43 -14.57
C THR A 21 -11.50 -6.74 -14.35
N PHE A 22 -12.07 -7.84 -14.81
CA PHE A 22 -11.42 -9.15 -14.78
C PHE A 22 -11.05 -9.58 -16.20
N VAL A 23 -9.76 -9.87 -16.43
CA VAL A 23 -9.24 -10.34 -17.72
C VAL A 23 -8.83 -11.79 -17.60
N CYS A 24 -9.56 -12.68 -18.22
CA CYS A 24 -9.32 -14.13 -18.19
C CYS A 24 -9.09 -14.70 -19.59
N GLY A 25 -8.55 -15.89 -19.64
CA GLY A 25 -8.28 -16.63 -20.87
C GLY A 25 -7.14 -17.63 -20.73
N LEU A 26 -6.94 -18.48 -21.71
CA LEU A 26 -5.87 -19.48 -21.73
C LEU A 26 -4.49 -18.84 -21.81
N THR A 27 -3.45 -19.59 -21.49
CA THR A 27 -2.05 -19.15 -21.68
C THR A 27 -1.83 -18.84 -23.18
N GLY A 28 -1.19 -17.71 -23.46
CA GLY A 28 -0.98 -17.25 -24.85
C GLY A 28 -2.14 -16.51 -25.49
N SER A 29 -3.32 -16.38 -24.83
CA SER A 29 -4.49 -15.67 -25.39
C SER A 29 -4.35 -14.14 -25.46
N GLY A 30 -3.23 -13.57 -25.05
CA GLY A 30 -2.99 -12.13 -25.14
C GLY A 30 -3.46 -11.30 -23.93
N LYS A 31 -3.78 -11.92 -22.77
CA LYS A 31 -4.20 -11.20 -21.54
C LYS A 31 -3.26 -10.06 -21.15
N THR A 32 -1.98 -10.37 -21.01
CA THR A 32 -0.96 -9.37 -20.63
C THR A 32 -0.81 -8.28 -21.69
N THR A 33 -0.89 -8.64 -22.97
CA THR A 33 -0.85 -7.69 -24.08
C THR A 33 -2.04 -6.71 -24.03
N THR A 34 -3.23 -7.25 -23.77
CA THR A 34 -4.46 -6.44 -23.60
C THR A 34 -4.33 -5.48 -22.41
N ILE A 35 -3.88 -5.96 -21.25
CA ILE A 35 -3.71 -5.10 -20.08
C ILE A 35 -2.66 -4.02 -20.34
N LYS A 36 -1.50 -4.37 -20.92
CA LYS A 36 -0.47 -3.39 -21.29
C LYS A 36 -1.01 -2.31 -22.21
N LYS A 37 -1.82 -2.68 -23.20
CA LYS A 37 -2.45 -1.74 -24.11
C LYS A 37 -3.40 -0.80 -23.37
N ILE A 38 -4.24 -1.31 -22.50
CA ILE A 38 -5.14 -0.50 -21.66
C ILE A 38 -4.35 0.51 -20.82
N LEU A 39 -3.27 0.08 -20.14
CA LEU A 39 -2.44 0.94 -19.29
C LEU A 39 -1.78 2.07 -20.09
N ILE A 40 -1.29 1.77 -21.30
CA ILE A 40 -0.65 2.77 -22.16
C ILE A 40 -1.68 3.76 -22.73
N GLU A 41 -2.81 3.27 -23.22
CA GLU A 41 -3.82 4.09 -23.87
C GLU A 41 -4.62 4.94 -22.88
N ALA A 42 -4.79 4.49 -21.64
CA ALA A 42 -5.47 5.25 -20.59
C ALA A 42 -4.75 6.55 -20.21
N LYS A 43 -3.43 6.66 -20.45
CA LYS A 43 -2.59 7.83 -20.11
C LYS A 43 -2.77 8.34 -18.67
N LYS A 44 -3.07 7.45 -17.75
CA LYS A 44 -3.27 7.74 -16.33
C LYS A 44 -2.16 7.09 -15.49
N PRO A 45 -1.83 7.62 -14.32
CA PRO A 45 -0.95 6.93 -13.38
C PRO A 45 -1.53 5.54 -13.03
N PHE A 46 -0.65 4.54 -12.96
CA PHE A 46 -1.06 3.18 -12.62
C PHE A 46 -0.05 2.51 -11.69
N LEU A 47 -0.53 1.53 -10.95
CA LEU A 47 0.27 0.63 -10.14
C LEU A 47 0.03 -0.81 -10.61
N VAL A 48 1.12 -1.53 -10.89
CA VAL A 48 1.05 -2.97 -11.20
C VAL A 48 1.70 -3.75 -10.06
N ILE A 49 0.95 -4.68 -9.47
CA ILE A 49 1.45 -5.64 -8.48
C ILE A 49 1.62 -6.98 -9.18
N GLU A 50 2.86 -7.41 -9.36
CA GLU A 50 3.22 -8.59 -10.12
C GLU A 50 3.95 -9.59 -9.20
N SER A 51 3.24 -10.62 -8.75
CA SER A 51 3.74 -11.58 -7.76
C SER A 51 4.58 -12.71 -8.36
N ALA A 52 4.26 -13.16 -9.57
CA ALA A 52 4.84 -14.40 -10.13
C ALA A 52 5.69 -14.19 -11.40
N LYS A 53 5.34 -13.19 -12.21
CA LYS A 53 5.99 -12.95 -13.51
C LYS A 53 6.69 -11.61 -13.54
N LYS A 54 7.41 -11.31 -14.62
CA LYS A 54 8.12 -10.03 -14.82
C LYS A 54 7.77 -9.42 -16.18
N GLU A 55 6.48 -9.49 -16.54
CA GLU A 55 6.03 -9.15 -17.89
C GLU A 55 5.85 -7.64 -18.09
N TYR A 56 5.53 -6.89 -17.01
CA TYR A 56 5.22 -5.45 -17.09
C TYR A 56 6.45 -4.54 -16.99
N ARG A 57 7.63 -5.07 -16.69
CA ARG A 57 8.86 -4.27 -16.58
C ARG A 57 9.23 -3.54 -17.88
N ASN A 58 8.92 -4.14 -19.01
CA ASN A 58 9.24 -3.64 -20.34
C ASN A 58 8.01 -3.02 -21.04
N ILE A 59 7.15 -2.33 -20.28
CA ILE A 59 6.06 -1.56 -20.87
C ILE A 59 6.60 -0.25 -21.43
N ALA A 60 6.03 0.23 -22.54
CA ALA A 60 6.55 1.37 -23.32
C ALA A 60 6.60 2.72 -22.58
N VAL A 61 5.95 2.84 -21.42
CA VAL A 61 5.90 4.07 -20.61
C VAL A 61 7.01 4.17 -19.56
N ALA A 62 8.04 3.31 -19.59
CA ALA A 62 9.19 3.30 -18.69
C ALA A 62 8.80 3.40 -17.19
N PRO A 63 8.16 2.38 -16.61
CA PRO A 63 7.68 2.43 -15.22
C PRO A 63 8.85 2.42 -14.23
N THR A 64 8.65 3.02 -13.06
CA THR A 64 9.54 2.78 -11.92
C THR A 64 9.28 1.39 -11.37
N VAL A 65 10.29 0.52 -11.42
CA VAL A 65 10.18 -0.87 -10.98
C VAL A 65 10.78 -1.04 -9.59
N TYR A 66 9.99 -1.55 -8.66
CA TYR A 66 10.45 -1.98 -7.34
C TYR A 66 10.51 -3.49 -7.27
N THR A 67 11.53 -4.04 -6.60
CA THR A 67 11.69 -5.49 -6.44
C THR A 67 11.77 -5.85 -4.96
N LEU A 68 10.74 -6.55 -4.48
CA LEU A 68 10.71 -7.04 -3.11
C LEU A 68 11.75 -8.16 -2.89
N GLY A 69 12.38 -8.20 -1.72
CA GLY A 69 13.32 -9.25 -1.32
C GLY A 69 14.69 -9.19 -1.98
N LYS A 70 15.00 -8.15 -2.75
CA LYS A 70 16.31 -7.94 -3.37
C LYS A 70 16.85 -6.57 -3.04
N PRO A 71 17.61 -6.41 -1.95
CA PRO A 71 18.12 -5.11 -1.50
C PRO A 71 19.09 -4.45 -2.48
N GLU A 72 19.79 -5.26 -3.32
CA GLU A 72 20.67 -4.79 -4.40
C GLU A 72 19.93 -4.14 -5.58
N MET A 73 18.63 -4.37 -5.68
CA MET A 73 17.75 -3.73 -6.66
C MET A 73 16.96 -2.60 -5.99
N ASN A 74 16.21 -1.85 -6.77
CA ASN A 74 15.32 -0.79 -6.25
C ASN A 74 14.21 -1.43 -5.37
N ALA A 75 14.50 -1.61 -4.08
CA ALA A 75 13.55 -2.17 -3.12
C ALA A 75 12.68 -1.06 -2.52
N PRO A 76 11.36 -1.26 -2.37
CA PRO A 76 10.51 -0.30 -1.70
C PRO A 76 10.85 -0.25 -0.22
N LYS A 77 11.11 0.95 0.30
CA LYS A 77 11.38 1.19 1.73
C LYS A 77 10.06 1.55 2.41
N ILE A 78 9.28 0.52 2.76
CA ILE A 78 7.97 0.68 3.41
C ILE A 78 8.12 0.29 4.87
N ASN A 79 7.74 1.20 5.79
CA ASN A 79 7.55 0.86 7.19
C ASN A 79 6.08 0.49 7.41
N PRO A 80 5.75 -0.78 7.70
CA PRO A 80 4.36 -1.20 7.89
C PRO A 80 3.71 -0.57 9.12
N PHE A 81 4.50 -0.08 10.07
CA PHE A 81 4.01 0.57 11.28
C PHE A 81 3.70 2.06 11.10
N TYR A 82 3.90 2.61 9.91
CA TYR A 82 3.54 3.99 9.61
C TYR A 82 2.02 4.14 9.55
N ILE A 83 1.47 4.95 10.44
CA ILE A 83 0.03 5.23 10.46
C ILE A 83 -0.27 6.31 9.42
N MET A 84 -1.12 6.00 8.46
CA MET A 84 -1.53 6.94 7.43
C MET A 84 -2.36 8.08 8.04
N PRO A 85 -2.23 9.31 7.50
CA PRO A 85 -3.07 10.43 7.91
C PRO A 85 -4.56 10.08 7.87
N GLY A 86 -5.29 10.40 8.95
CA GLY A 86 -6.72 10.11 9.06
C GLY A 86 -7.08 8.71 9.56
N VAL A 87 -6.09 7.82 9.73
CA VAL A 87 -6.32 6.49 10.31
C VAL A 87 -6.01 6.53 11.81
N SER A 88 -6.90 5.97 12.64
CA SER A 88 -6.62 5.84 14.06
C SER A 88 -5.56 4.75 14.32
N PRO A 89 -4.71 4.88 15.36
CA PRO A 89 -3.74 3.86 15.72
C PRO A 89 -4.37 2.48 15.94
N GLN A 90 -5.55 2.41 16.54
CA GLN A 90 -6.23 1.15 16.81
C GLN A 90 -6.64 0.46 15.49
N VAL A 91 -7.26 1.16 14.57
CA VAL A 91 -7.63 0.64 13.25
C VAL A 91 -6.39 0.17 12.49
N HIS A 92 -5.29 0.91 12.60
CA HIS A 92 -4.03 0.51 11.97
C HIS A 92 -3.45 -0.77 12.58
N ILE A 93 -3.51 -0.93 13.91
CA ILE A 93 -3.10 -2.16 14.60
C ILE A 93 -3.95 -3.35 14.16
N ASP A 94 -5.25 -3.17 13.99
CA ASP A 94 -6.14 -4.22 13.50
C ASP A 94 -5.76 -4.65 12.06
N TYR A 95 -5.48 -3.70 11.16
CA TYR A 95 -4.95 -4.03 9.83
C TYR A 95 -3.60 -4.76 9.86
N LEU A 96 -2.71 -4.38 10.78
CA LEU A 96 -1.44 -5.10 10.95
C LEU A 96 -1.66 -6.53 11.42
N LYS A 97 -2.58 -6.76 12.37
CA LYS A 97 -2.94 -8.10 12.84
C LYS A 97 -3.44 -8.96 11.68
N ASP A 98 -4.34 -8.43 10.86
CA ASP A 98 -4.87 -9.13 9.69
C ASP A 98 -3.79 -9.44 8.66
N LEU A 99 -2.90 -8.48 8.39
CA LEU A 99 -1.76 -8.64 7.50
C LEU A 99 -0.83 -9.76 7.97
N PHE A 100 -0.44 -9.74 9.24
CA PHE A 100 0.45 -10.75 9.82
C PHE A 100 -0.23 -12.12 9.86
N ASN A 101 -1.50 -12.19 10.23
CA ASN A 101 -2.26 -13.43 10.25
C ASN A 101 -2.37 -14.05 8.85
N ALA A 102 -2.67 -13.25 7.84
CA ALA A 102 -2.71 -13.70 6.44
C ALA A 102 -1.33 -14.18 5.93
N SER A 103 -0.25 -13.55 6.40
CA SER A 103 1.11 -13.87 5.94
C SER A 103 1.73 -15.09 6.63
N PHE A 104 1.39 -15.32 7.91
CA PHE A 104 2.07 -16.32 8.74
C PHE A 104 1.15 -17.41 9.32
N SER A 105 -0.15 -17.36 9.05
CA SER A 105 -1.13 -18.35 9.54
C SER A 105 -1.01 -18.62 11.02
N PHE A 106 -1.29 -17.62 11.84
CA PHE A 106 -1.17 -17.73 13.30
C PHE A 106 -2.16 -18.72 13.91
N TYR A 107 -1.71 -19.46 14.93
CA TYR A 107 -2.51 -20.43 15.65
C TYR A 107 -2.52 -20.15 17.16
N GLY A 108 -3.59 -20.55 17.83
CA GLY A 108 -3.70 -20.48 19.28
C GLY A 108 -3.57 -19.05 19.83
N PRO A 109 -2.66 -18.78 20.80
CA PRO A 109 -2.53 -17.48 21.43
C PRO A 109 -1.75 -16.44 20.61
N MET A 110 -1.18 -16.82 19.45
CA MET A 110 -0.28 -15.94 18.66
C MET A 110 -0.90 -14.61 18.26
N PRO A 111 -2.15 -14.55 17.78
CA PRO A 111 -2.78 -13.26 17.42
C PRO A 111 -2.88 -12.31 18.62
N TYR A 112 -3.18 -12.83 19.83
CA TYR A 112 -3.26 -12.06 21.06
C TYR A 112 -1.88 -11.53 21.48
N ILE A 113 -0.85 -12.39 21.40
CA ILE A 113 0.54 -12.00 21.70
C ILE A 113 0.98 -10.89 20.74
N LEU A 114 0.73 -11.05 19.44
CA LEU A 114 1.06 -10.03 18.46
C LEU A 114 0.37 -8.69 18.77
N GLU A 115 -0.92 -8.70 19.09
CA GLU A 115 -1.66 -7.50 19.46
C GLU A 115 -1.02 -6.79 20.64
N LYS A 116 -0.71 -7.55 21.69
CA LYS A 116 -0.03 -7.02 22.90
C LYS A 116 1.33 -6.41 22.55
N CYS A 117 2.11 -7.07 21.70
CA CYS A 117 3.39 -6.54 21.22
C CYS A 117 3.19 -5.24 20.42
N LEU A 118 2.24 -5.21 19.50
CA LEU A 118 1.93 -4.01 18.72
C LEU A 118 1.53 -2.84 19.62
N HIS A 119 0.64 -3.06 20.57
CA HIS A 119 0.27 -2.04 21.55
C HIS A 119 1.48 -1.54 22.33
N THR A 120 2.36 -2.44 22.75
CA THR A 120 3.56 -2.10 23.52
C THR A 120 4.54 -1.25 22.72
N ILE A 121 4.85 -1.62 21.48
CA ILE A 121 5.80 -0.86 20.66
C ILE A 121 5.29 0.54 20.29
N TYR A 122 3.98 0.71 20.07
CA TYR A 122 3.40 2.05 19.83
C TYR A 122 3.43 2.90 21.10
N ARG A 123 3.08 2.34 22.27
CA ARG A 123 3.17 3.05 23.55
C ARG A 123 4.61 3.45 23.87
N ASN A 124 5.58 2.58 23.62
CA ASN A 124 7.00 2.89 23.80
C ASN A 124 7.48 4.04 22.91
N LYS A 125 6.82 4.24 21.75
CA LYS A 125 7.05 5.42 20.88
C LYS A 125 6.31 6.68 21.33
N GLY A 126 5.50 6.60 22.38
CA GLY A 126 4.76 7.72 22.94
C GLY A 126 3.34 7.91 22.36
N TRP A 127 2.82 6.92 21.65
CA TRP A 127 1.44 6.95 21.18
C TRP A 127 0.46 6.71 22.33
N ASP A 128 -0.50 7.61 22.47
CA ASP A 128 -1.70 7.35 23.27
C ASP A 128 -2.72 6.61 22.42
N LEU A 129 -2.83 5.31 22.64
CA LEU A 129 -3.73 4.46 21.86
C LEU A 129 -5.20 4.67 22.24
N THR A 130 -5.48 5.19 23.44
CA THR A 130 -6.85 5.48 23.92
C THR A 130 -7.39 6.74 23.26
N LEU A 131 -6.58 7.80 23.27
CA LEU A 131 -6.94 9.08 22.66
C LEU A 131 -6.63 9.13 21.15
N GLY A 132 -5.85 8.17 20.65
CA GLY A 132 -5.57 8.02 19.24
C GLY A 132 -4.61 9.07 18.66
N TYR A 133 -3.70 9.62 19.47
CA TYR A 133 -2.73 10.62 19.00
C TYR A 133 -1.32 10.41 19.56
N HIS A 134 -0.36 11.10 18.97
CA HIS A 134 1.01 11.20 19.47
C HIS A 134 1.32 12.66 19.85
N PRO A 135 1.89 12.94 21.04
CA PRO A 135 2.10 14.31 21.53
C PRO A 135 2.95 15.19 20.61
N MET A 136 3.92 14.63 19.92
CA MET A 136 4.74 15.38 18.95
C MET A 136 3.98 15.75 17.67
N ILE A 137 2.85 15.06 17.41
CA ILE A 137 2.00 15.30 16.24
C ILE A 137 0.85 16.24 16.62
N ALA A 138 0.39 16.22 17.87
CA ALA A 138 -0.79 16.93 18.34
C ALA A 138 -0.59 18.45 18.59
N LYS A 139 0.53 19.05 18.18
CA LYS A 139 0.82 20.48 18.43
C LYS A 139 -0.01 21.47 17.58
N THR A 140 -0.93 20.99 16.76
CA THR A 140 -1.85 21.82 15.98
C THR A 140 -3.29 21.57 16.41
N ASP A 141 -4.04 22.63 16.61
CA ASP A 141 -5.32 22.74 17.31
C ASP A 141 -6.53 22.05 16.64
N SER A 142 -6.38 21.34 15.54
CA SER A 142 -7.46 20.58 14.93
C SER A 142 -7.02 19.18 14.50
N ARG A 143 -7.69 18.15 15.04
CA ARG A 143 -7.45 16.73 14.72
C ARG A 143 -7.57 16.39 13.22
N THR A 144 -8.28 17.19 12.46
CA THR A 144 -8.52 17.01 11.02
C THR A 144 -7.55 17.76 10.13
N ASP A 145 -7.04 18.91 10.56
CA ASP A 145 -6.17 19.75 9.74
C ASP A 145 -4.69 19.42 9.86
N PHE A 146 -4.29 18.78 10.96
CA PHE A 146 -2.91 18.34 11.16
C PHE A 146 -2.45 17.41 10.02
N PHE A 147 -3.29 16.45 9.63
CA PHE A 147 -2.95 15.51 8.57
C PHE A 147 -3.00 16.13 7.16
N LYS A 148 -3.64 17.31 7.00
CA LYS A 148 -3.81 17.94 5.69
C LYS A 148 -2.72 18.94 5.31
N THR A 149 -2.05 19.58 6.24
CA THR A 149 -1.35 20.82 5.90
C THR A 149 0.17 20.84 6.08
N GLU A 150 0.73 20.35 7.16
CA GLU A 150 2.13 20.68 7.46
C GLU A 150 3.05 19.48 7.68
N TYR A 151 2.55 18.42 8.31
CA TYR A 151 3.39 17.25 8.60
C TYR A 151 3.88 16.53 7.34
N ALA A 152 3.04 16.49 6.30
CA ALA A 152 3.44 15.90 5.01
C ALA A 152 4.41 16.76 4.21
N LYS A 153 4.57 18.06 4.55
CA LYS A 153 5.35 19.02 3.77
C LYS A 153 6.72 19.37 4.37
N THR A 154 6.96 19.14 5.65
CA THR A 154 8.20 19.56 6.29
C THR A 154 9.27 18.48 6.29
N GLN A 155 10.56 18.87 6.08
CA GLN A 155 11.73 18.01 6.29
C GLN A 155 11.79 17.43 7.72
N TYR A 156 11.17 18.10 8.67
CA TYR A 156 11.05 17.68 10.06
C TYR A 156 10.20 16.39 10.18
N ALA A 157 9.17 16.25 9.36
CA ALA A 157 8.38 15.02 9.28
C ALA A 157 9.24 13.81 8.88
N LYS A 158 10.14 13.96 7.91
CA LYS A 158 11.01 12.85 7.45
C LYS A 158 12.01 12.41 8.50
N GLN A 159 12.54 13.31 9.31
CA GLN A 159 13.48 12.98 10.39
C GLN A 159 12.77 12.41 11.63
N SER A 160 11.58 12.88 11.96
CA SER A 160 10.83 12.46 13.13
C SER A 160 10.14 11.09 12.96
N HIS A 161 9.91 10.61 11.73
CA HIS A 161 9.29 9.29 11.48
C HIS A 161 9.99 8.15 12.23
N LYS A 162 11.32 8.15 12.27
CA LYS A 162 12.12 7.16 12.98
C LYS A 162 11.84 7.11 14.48
N TYR A 163 11.46 8.25 15.07
CA TYR A 163 11.22 8.37 16.51
C TYR A 163 9.75 8.20 16.89
N ILE A 164 8.84 8.47 15.97
CA ILE A 164 7.40 8.47 16.19
C ILE A 164 6.78 7.09 15.87
N PHE A 165 7.26 6.43 14.82
CA PHE A 165 6.72 5.14 14.41
C PHE A 165 7.64 3.99 14.78
N PRO A 166 7.07 2.85 15.22
CA PRO A 166 7.84 1.62 15.45
C PRO A 166 8.52 1.12 14.18
N THR A 167 9.46 0.20 14.34
CA THR A 167 10.13 -0.51 13.25
C THR A 167 10.03 -2.01 13.46
N MET A 168 10.28 -2.80 12.42
CA MET A 168 10.31 -4.27 12.53
C MET A 168 11.34 -4.79 13.56
N GLN A 169 12.39 -4.02 13.83
CA GLN A 169 13.40 -4.40 14.84
C GLN A 169 12.86 -4.33 16.28
N GLU A 170 11.87 -3.49 16.52
CA GLU A 170 11.26 -3.30 17.85
C GLU A 170 10.10 -4.26 18.12
N LEU A 171 9.68 -5.03 17.11
CA LEU A 171 8.67 -6.07 17.26
C LEU A 171 9.25 -7.42 17.76
N LYS A 172 10.56 -7.53 17.94
CA LYS A 172 11.25 -8.76 18.39
C LYS A 172 10.95 -9.10 19.86
#